data_4fd5b1ba2a21160e3d57513390c58d39
#
_entry.id   4fd5b1ba2a21160e3d57513390c58d39
#
_cell.length_a   1.000
_cell.length_b   1.000
_cell.length_c   1.000
_cell.angle_alpha   90.00
_cell.angle_beta   90.00
_cell.angle_gamma   90.00
#
_symmetry.space_group_name_H-M   'P 1'
#
loop_
_entity.id
_entity.type
_entity.pdbx_description
1 polymer ?
#
loop_
_entity_poly.entity_id
_entity_poly.type
_entity_poly.pdbx_seq_one_letter_code
_entity_poly.pdbx_strand_id
1 'polypeptide(L)'
;MVFQALNGLFDLMQNISEIYNLIKLISKLPGLGPKSAKRIILKLINNRKELMKPLAQTLSEAYKNVTRCKNCGSLKSNNSNCENCQNNSKKYNKICVVENIADQWTIESSSIFKGYFHILGGTLSNLNSQKKEDLLLDSLIERVKKNNIDEVILATSATVEGQTTAFYIQDSLKNINIKVSKLAQGLPVGGEIENLDDGTLISAFKNRKGLNSGSD
;
A
#
# COMPACT_ATOMS: atom_id res chain seq x y z
N MET A 1 16.30 -11.80 -40.04
CA MET A 1 15.42 -13.00 -39.91
C MET A 1 14.59 -13.01 -38.60
N VAL A 2 15.12 -12.64 -37.44
CA VAL A 2 14.36 -12.66 -36.16
C VAL A 2 13.26 -11.58 -36.11
N PHE A 3 13.47 -10.41 -36.71
CA PHE A 3 12.50 -9.31 -36.77
C PHE A 3 11.29 -9.57 -37.68
N GLN A 4 11.46 -10.34 -38.76
CA GLN A 4 10.35 -10.73 -39.65
C GLN A 4 9.48 -11.83 -39.07
N ALA A 5 10.06 -12.73 -38.27
CA ALA A 5 9.28 -13.78 -37.57
C ALA A 5 8.39 -13.19 -36.45
N LEU A 6 8.82 -12.08 -35.81
CA LEU A 6 8.02 -11.36 -34.82
C LEU A 6 6.83 -10.62 -35.47
N ASN A 7 7.02 -10.02 -36.64
CA ASN A 7 5.94 -9.33 -37.35
C ASN A 7 4.88 -10.30 -37.91
N GLY A 8 5.26 -11.45 -38.46
CA GLY A 8 4.30 -12.45 -38.93
C GLY A 8 3.48 -13.11 -37.81
N LEU A 9 4.03 -13.23 -36.60
CA LEU A 9 3.31 -13.70 -35.43
C LEU A 9 2.35 -12.64 -34.89
N PHE A 10 2.68 -11.36 -35.06
CA PHE A 10 1.84 -10.21 -34.70
C PHE A 10 0.60 -10.13 -35.60
N ASP A 11 0.73 -10.36 -36.90
CA ASP A 11 -0.38 -10.35 -37.86
C ASP A 11 -1.37 -11.49 -37.64
N LEU A 12 -0.90 -12.69 -37.28
CA LEU A 12 -1.77 -13.83 -36.95
C LEU A 12 -2.57 -13.62 -35.65
N MET A 13 -2.06 -12.80 -34.72
CA MET A 13 -2.76 -12.49 -33.46
C MET A 13 -3.76 -11.33 -33.58
N GLN A 14 -3.69 -10.52 -34.64
CA GLN A 14 -4.66 -9.44 -34.91
C GLN A 14 -6.03 -9.99 -35.32
N ASN A 15 -6.11 -11.26 -35.78
CA ASN A 15 -7.37 -11.89 -36.15
C ASN A 15 -8.30 -12.20 -34.95
N ILE A 16 -7.80 -12.12 -33.69
CA ILE A 16 -8.61 -12.31 -32.48
C ILE A 16 -8.32 -11.15 -31.54
N SER A 17 -9.00 -10.04 -31.79
CA SER A 17 -8.83 -8.77 -31.06
C SER A 17 -8.94 -8.88 -29.56
N GLU A 18 -9.81 -9.79 -29.09
CA GLU A 18 -10.05 -10.06 -27.66
C GLU A 18 -8.81 -10.63 -26.97
N ILE A 19 -8.11 -11.57 -27.62
CA ILE A 19 -6.87 -12.15 -27.08
C ILE A 19 -5.77 -11.10 -27.01
N TYR A 20 -5.62 -10.31 -28.06
CA TYR A 20 -4.63 -9.23 -28.09
C TYR A 20 -4.86 -8.21 -26.97
N ASN A 21 -6.11 -7.79 -26.78
CA ASN A 21 -6.48 -6.84 -25.75
C ASN A 21 -6.22 -7.39 -24.34
N LEU A 22 -6.54 -8.68 -24.09
CA LEU A 22 -6.25 -9.34 -22.82
C LEU A 22 -4.74 -9.40 -22.55
N ILE A 23 -3.93 -9.78 -23.54
CA ILE A 23 -2.46 -9.81 -23.40
C ILE A 23 -1.94 -8.40 -23.08
N LYS A 24 -2.42 -7.38 -23.78
CA LYS A 24 -2.03 -5.99 -23.55
C LYS A 24 -2.39 -5.51 -22.13
N LEU A 25 -3.57 -5.88 -21.62
CA LEU A 25 -4.00 -5.53 -20.26
C LEU A 25 -3.18 -6.26 -19.19
N ILE A 26 -2.99 -7.57 -19.33
CA ILE A 26 -2.20 -8.37 -18.40
C ILE A 26 -0.73 -7.95 -18.38
N SER A 27 -0.19 -7.52 -19.53
CA SER A 27 1.19 -7.01 -19.62
C SER A 27 1.43 -5.70 -18.86
N LYS A 28 0.37 -4.98 -18.47
CA LYS A 28 0.46 -3.77 -17.65
C LYS A 28 0.57 -4.08 -16.15
N LEU A 29 0.34 -5.34 -15.75
CA LEU A 29 0.46 -5.71 -14.34
C LEU A 29 1.93 -5.81 -13.93
N PRO A 30 2.28 -5.36 -12.72
CA PRO A 30 3.67 -5.42 -12.24
C PRO A 30 4.24 -6.84 -12.31
N GLY A 31 5.47 -6.97 -12.78
CA GLY A 31 6.15 -8.26 -12.91
C GLY A 31 5.69 -9.13 -14.09
N LEU A 32 4.71 -8.68 -14.89
CA LEU A 32 4.21 -9.43 -16.04
C LEU A 32 4.60 -8.74 -17.35
N GLY A 33 5.62 -9.28 -18.02
CA GLY A 33 5.94 -8.87 -19.39
C GLY A 33 5.04 -9.54 -20.45
N PRO A 34 5.13 -9.11 -21.74
CA PRO A 34 4.30 -9.64 -22.82
C PRO A 34 4.38 -11.17 -22.99
N LYS A 35 5.55 -11.77 -22.77
CA LYS A 35 5.75 -13.21 -22.84
C LYS A 35 4.97 -13.98 -21.77
N SER A 36 5.02 -13.48 -20.53
CA SER A 36 4.26 -14.05 -19.40
C SER A 36 2.77 -13.84 -19.56
N ALA A 37 2.33 -12.66 -19.99
CA ALA A 37 0.94 -12.36 -20.28
C ALA A 37 0.36 -13.30 -21.33
N LYS A 38 1.07 -13.54 -22.44
CA LYS A 38 0.66 -14.52 -23.46
C LYS A 38 0.46 -15.92 -22.88
N ARG A 39 1.42 -16.39 -22.06
CA ARG A 39 1.31 -17.73 -21.41
C ARG A 39 0.09 -17.82 -20.49
N ILE A 40 -0.17 -16.76 -19.71
CA ILE A 40 -1.34 -16.69 -18.82
C ILE A 40 -2.63 -16.78 -19.65
N ILE A 41 -2.78 -15.95 -20.69
CA ILE A 41 -3.98 -15.94 -21.53
C ILE A 41 -4.23 -17.28 -22.19
N LEU A 42 -3.19 -17.91 -22.76
CA LEU A 42 -3.34 -19.25 -23.35
C LEU A 42 -3.78 -20.31 -22.32
N LYS A 43 -3.24 -20.23 -21.08
CA LYS A 43 -3.69 -21.13 -20.00
C LYS A 43 -5.16 -20.87 -19.62
N LEU A 44 -5.60 -19.62 -19.57
CA LEU A 44 -7.00 -19.28 -19.30
C LEU A 44 -7.93 -19.79 -20.40
N ILE A 45 -7.57 -19.63 -21.67
CA ILE A 45 -8.37 -20.09 -22.80
C ILE A 45 -8.49 -21.61 -22.81
N ASN A 46 -7.40 -22.33 -22.49
CA ASN A 46 -7.42 -23.79 -22.41
C ASN A 46 -8.26 -24.32 -21.23
N ASN A 47 -8.47 -23.48 -20.19
CA ASN A 47 -9.23 -23.82 -18.98
C ASN A 47 -10.43 -22.88 -18.79
N ARG A 48 -11.25 -22.73 -19.85
CA ARG A 48 -12.33 -21.71 -19.87
C ARG A 48 -13.35 -21.87 -18.75
N LYS A 49 -13.82 -23.09 -18.48
CA LYS A 49 -14.87 -23.32 -17.49
C LYS A 49 -14.35 -23.21 -16.05
N GLU A 50 -13.18 -23.80 -15.79
CA GLU A 50 -12.65 -23.97 -14.44
C GLU A 50 -11.83 -22.78 -13.95
N LEU A 51 -11.23 -22.01 -14.88
CA LEU A 51 -10.35 -20.91 -14.50
C LEU A 51 -10.78 -19.57 -15.09
N MET A 52 -10.99 -19.49 -16.43
CA MET A 52 -11.25 -18.21 -17.08
C MET A 52 -12.59 -17.59 -16.66
N LYS A 53 -13.66 -18.41 -16.66
CA LYS A 53 -15.00 -17.94 -16.28
C LYS A 53 -15.07 -17.49 -14.81
N PRO A 54 -14.65 -18.29 -13.82
CA PRO A 54 -14.62 -17.83 -12.42
C PRO A 54 -13.77 -16.58 -12.20
N LEU A 55 -12.59 -16.52 -12.81
CA LEU A 55 -11.71 -15.36 -12.71
C LEU A 55 -12.39 -14.08 -13.23
N ALA A 56 -13.01 -14.14 -14.40
CA ALA A 56 -13.72 -13.01 -14.98
C ALA A 56 -14.91 -12.56 -14.10
N GLN A 57 -15.65 -13.51 -13.54
CA GLN A 57 -16.76 -13.23 -12.63
C GLN A 57 -16.26 -12.56 -11.35
N THR A 58 -15.26 -13.15 -10.68
CA THR A 58 -14.70 -12.60 -9.44
C THR A 58 -14.08 -11.20 -9.62
N LEU A 59 -13.38 -10.97 -10.74
CA LEU A 59 -12.87 -9.64 -11.09
C LEU A 59 -14.00 -8.62 -11.26
N SER A 60 -15.08 -9.00 -11.96
CA SER A 60 -16.27 -8.14 -12.14
C SER A 60 -16.95 -7.84 -10.81
N GLU A 61 -17.08 -8.83 -9.93
CA GLU A 61 -17.66 -8.67 -8.59
C GLU A 61 -16.78 -7.77 -7.71
N ALA A 62 -15.47 -7.97 -7.70
CA ALA A 62 -14.53 -7.13 -6.97
C ALA A 62 -14.60 -5.68 -7.46
N TYR A 63 -14.63 -5.45 -8.77
CA TYR A 63 -14.76 -4.12 -9.36
C TYR A 63 -16.05 -3.41 -8.92
N LYS A 64 -17.17 -4.13 -8.86
CA LYS A 64 -18.48 -3.55 -8.48
C LYS A 64 -18.61 -3.33 -6.98
N ASN A 65 -18.07 -4.24 -6.17
CA ASN A 65 -18.41 -4.33 -4.75
C ASN A 65 -17.31 -3.83 -3.81
N VAL A 66 -16.07 -3.74 -4.26
CA VAL A 66 -14.96 -3.29 -3.40
C VAL A 66 -14.63 -1.83 -3.67
N THR A 67 -14.59 -1.05 -2.60
CA THR A 67 -14.24 0.37 -2.66
C THR A 67 -13.31 0.76 -1.51
N ARG A 68 -12.68 1.91 -1.66
CA ARG A 68 -11.85 2.51 -0.62
C ARG A 68 -12.72 3.36 0.31
N CYS A 69 -12.56 3.16 1.61
CA CYS A 69 -13.23 4.00 2.60
C CYS A 69 -12.71 5.44 2.53
N LYS A 70 -13.61 6.41 2.35
CA LYS A 70 -13.25 7.83 2.27
C LYS A 70 -12.66 8.39 3.59
N ASN A 71 -12.96 7.75 4.73
CA ASN A 71 -12.48 8.24 6.03
C ASN A 71 -11.11 7.69 6.42
N CYS A 72 -10.84 6.41 6.18
CA CYS A 72 -9.61 5.77 6.66
C CYS A 72 -8.76 5.14 5.57
N GLY A 73 -9.24 5.09 4.33
CA GLY A 73 -8.52 4.51 3.21
C GLY A 73 -8.52 2.99 3.10
N SER A 74 -9.03 2.25 4.10
CA SER A 74 -9.14 0.79 4.05
C SER A 74 -10.11 0.33 2.96
N LEU A 75 -9.92 -0.88 2.46
CA LEU A 75 -10.90 -1.51 1.58
C LEU A 75 -12.16 -1.90 2.35
N LYS A 76 -13.29 -1.74 1.72
CA LYS A 76 -14.59 -2.17 2.23
C LYS A 76 -15.50 -2.61 1.11
N SER A 77 -16.52 -3.41 1.42
CA SER A 77 -17.62 -3.63 0.50
C SER A 77 -18.50 -2.39 0.38
N ASN A 78 -19.04 -2.12 -0.81
CA ASN A 78 -19.95 -1.00 -1.04
C ASN A 78 -21.19 -1.05 -0.11
N ASN A 79 -21.67 -2.25 0.19
CA ASN A 79 -22.89 -2.48 0.95
C ASN A 79 -22.64 -2.62 2.47
N SER A 80 -21.40 -2.48 2.93
CA SER A 80 -21.06 -2.58 4.34
C SER A 80 -20.43 -1.30 4.86
N ASN A 81 -20.55 -1.12 6.16
CA ASN A 81 -19.79 -0.12 6.87
C ASN A 81 -18.30 -0.50 6.93
N CYS A 82 -17.43 0.46 7.12
CA CYS A 82 -16.01 0.21 7.22
C CYS A 82 -15.66 -0.34 8.61
N GLU A 83 -15.20 -1.57 8.68
CA GLU A 83 -14.83 -2.22 9.96
C GLU A 83 -13.74 -1.45 10.72
N ASN A 84 -12.73 -0.93 10.00
CA ASN A 84 -11.67 -0.12 10.62
C ASN A 84 -12.20 1.19 11.22
N CYS A 85 -13.30 1.75 10.71
CA CYS A 85 -13.92 2.97 11.24
C CYS A 85 -14.96 2.69 12.33
N GLN A 86 -15.61 1.53 12.29
CA GLN A 86 -16.75 1.19 13.13
C GLN A 86 -16.44 0.20 14.24
N ASN A 87 -15.18 -0.03 14.53
CA ASN A 87 -14.83 -0.93 15.65
C ASN A 87 -15.28 -0.33 16.99
N ASN A 88 -16.60 -0.15 17.12
CA ASN A 88 -17.26 0.48 18.26
C ASN A 88 -17.11 -0.34 19.57
N SER A 89 -16.74 -1.62 19.46
CA SER A 89 -16.50 -2.48 20.61
C SER A 89 -15.13 -2.27 21.27
N LYS A 90 -14.17 -1.68 20.50
CA LYS A 90 -12.82 -1.40 20.98
C LYS A 90 -12.52 0.08 20.70
N LYS A 91 -12.62 0.91 21.73
CA LYS A 91 -12.14 2.30 21.66
C LYS A 91 -10.63 2.27 21.73
N TYR A 92 -9.98 2.41 20.57
CA TYR A 92 -8.55 2.61 20.51
C TYR A 92 -8.23 4.12 20.60
N ASN A 93 -7.11 4.42 21.22
CA ASN A 93 -6.58 5.78 21.33
C ASN A 93 -5.36 6.04 20.43
N LYS A 94 -5.05 5.10 19.52
CA LYS A 94 -3.90 5.19 18.60
C LYS A 94 -4.32 4.98 17.17
N ILE A 95 -3.69 5.73 16.25
CA ILE A 95 -3.83 5.56 14.81
C ILE A 95 -2.45 5.26 14.21
N CYS A 96 -2.33 4.15 13.48
CA CYS A 96 -1.18 3.85 12.64
C CYS A 96 -1.45 4.36 11.21
N VAL A 97 -0.62 5.26 10.74
CA VAL A 97 -0.70 5.84 9.40
C VAL A 97 0.24 5.09 8.47
N VAL A 98 -0.29 4.51 7.41
CA VAL A 98 0.44 3.76 6.40
C VAL A 98 0.22 4.35 5.00
N GLU A 99 1.13 4.08 4.08
CA GLU A 99 1.05 4.61 2.72
C GLU A 99 0.02 3.89 1.86
N ASN A 100 -0.06 2.57 2.00
CA ASN A 100 -0.89 1.72 1.17
C ASN A 100 -1.55 0.58 1.96
N ILE A 101 -2.41 -0.17 1.30
CA ILE A 101 -3.18 -1.27 1.91
C ILE A 101 -2.31 -2.49 2.21
N ALA A 102 -1.26 -2.73 1.43
CA ALA A 102 -0.35 -3.85 1.67
C ALA A 102 0.41 -3.66 2.99
N ASP A 103 0.80 -2.41 3.33
CA ASP A 103 1.41 -2.08 4.62
C ASP A 103 0.45 -2.35 5.77
N GLN A 104 -0.83 -1.93 5.63
CA GLN A 104 -1.88 -2.26 6.61
C GLN A 104 -1.95 -3.76 6.84
N TRP A 105 -2.11 -4.55 5.79
CA TRP A 105 -2.23 -6.01 5.91
C TRP A 105 -1.00 -6.66 6.54
N THR A 106 0.18 -6.17 6.23
CA THR A 106 1.44 -6.66 6.81
C THR A 106 1.45 -6.45 8.33
N ILE A 107 1.09 -5.25 8.79
CA ILE A 107 1.05 -4.94 10.23
C ILE A 107 -0.08 -5.69 10.93
N GLU A 108 -1.26 -5.80 10.30
CA GLU A 108 -2.38 -6.56 10.86
C GLU A 108 -2.06 -8.04 11.00
N SER A 109 -1.46 -8.66 10.00
CA SER A 109 -1.09 -10.09 10.03
C SER A 109 -0.07 -10.41 11.12
N SER A 110 0.81 -9.46 11.46
CA SER A 110 1.78 -9.62 12.54
C SER A 110 1.17 -9.52 13.94
N SER A 111 -0.06 -9.00 14.07
CA SER A 111 -0.78 -8.79 15.34
C SER A 111 -0.04 -7.94 16.38
N ILE A 112 0.99 -7.21 16.01
CA ILE A 112 1.82 -6.38 16.90
C ILE A 112 1.17 -5.04 17.24
N PHE A 113 0.23 -4.56 16.41
CA PHE A 113 -0.43 -3.29 16.60
C PHE A 113 -1.93 -3.47 16.89
N LYS A 114 -2.40 -2.80 17.94
CA LYS A 114 -3.82 -2.72 18.31
C LYS A 114 -4.25 -1.27 18.32
N GLY A 115 -4.89 -0.86 17.24
CA GLY A 115 -5.29 0.53 17.01
C GLY A 115 -6.08 0.68 15.72
N TYR A 116 -6.40 1.91 15.39
CA TYR A 116 -6.98 2.24 14.08
C TYR A 116 -5.88 2.36 13.04
N PHE A 117 -6.19 1.99 11.80
CA PHE A 117 -5.35 2.30 10.66
C PHE A 117 -5.86 3.52 9.89
N HIS A 118 -4.94 4.25 9.29
CA HIS A 118 -5.22 5.28 8.32
C HIS A 118 -4.31 5.12 7.11
N ILE A 119 -4.91 4.84 5.96
CA ILE A 119 -4.20 4.56 4.72
C ILE A 119 -4.24 5.81 3.84
N LEU A 120 -3.09 6.42 3.62
CA LEU A 120 -2.97 7.64 2.84
C LEU A 120 -3.33 7.44 1.37
N GLY A 121 -2.92 6.30 0.79
CA GLY A 121 -3.09 5.99 -0.63
C GLY A 121 -1.89 6.33 -1.48
N GLY A 122 -0.77 6.64 -0.86
CA GLY A 122 0.50 6.98 -1.50
C GLY A 122 1.36 7.88 -0.63
N THR A 123 2.35 8.48 -1.26
CA THR A 123 3.28 9.44 -0.65
C THR A 123 3.19 10.78 -1.36
N LEU A 124 3.66 11.84 -0.71
CA LEU A 124 3.93 13.11 -1.33
C LEU A 124 5.15 12.94 -2.24
N SER A 125 4.94 12.39 -3.42
CA SER A 125 5.98 12.34 -4.44
C SER A 125 6.12 13.71 -5.09
N ASN A 126 7.36 14.04 -5.46
CA ASN A 126 7.72 15.27 -6.11
C ASN A 126 6.68 15.72 -7.15
N LEU A 127 6.22 16.95 -7.01
CA LEU A 127 5.94 17.89 -8.08
C LEU A 127 4.56 17.98 -8.72
N ASN A 128 3.55 17.24 -8.38
CA ASN A 128 2.23 17.57 -8.91
C ASN A 128 1.25 17.89 -7.80
N SER A 129 0.94 19.17 -7.66
CA SER A 129 -0.05 19.74 -6.74
C SER A 129 -1.45 19.07 -6.83
N GLN A 130 -1.75 18.43 -7.94
CA GLN A 130 -2.98 17.65 -8.13
C GLN A 130 -3.05 16.34 -7.35
N LYS A 131 -1.92 15.80 -6.86
CA LYS A 131 -1.90 14.54 -6.09
C LYS A 131 -1.99 14.71 -4.57
N LYS A 132 -1.92 15.92 -4.05
CA LYS A 132 -2.11 16.16 -2.61
C LYS A 132 -3.55 15.91 -2.17
N GLU A 133 -4.51 16.23 -3.01
CA GLU A 133 -5.94 16.01 -2.78
C GLU A 133 -6.33 14.52 -2.78
N ASP A 134 -5.54 13.67 -3.45
CA ASP A 134 -5.77 12.23 -3.48
C ASP A 134 -5.34 11.54 -2.18
N LEU A 135 -4.48 12.18 -1.38
CA LEU A 135 -4.09 11.66 -0.07
C LEU A 135 -5.14 12.04 0.98
N LEU A 136 -5.53 11.07 1.78
CA LEU A 136 -6.56 11.27 2.82
C LEU A 136 -6.02 12.02 4.07
N LEU A 137 -5.31 13.14 3.86
CA LEU A 137 -4.67 13.90 4.95
C LEU A 137 -5.70 14.68 5.79
N ASP A 138 -6.64 15.36 5.13
CA ASP A 138 -7.69 16.12 5.84
C ASP A 138 -8.56 15.19 6.68
N SER A 139 -8.89 14.01 6.11
CA SER A 139 -9.63 12.99 6.82
C SER A 139 -8.86 12.42 8.02
N LEU A 140 -7.52 12.33 7.97
CA LEU A 140 -6.71 11.97 9.13
C LEU A 140 -6.87 12.99 10.25
N ILE A 141 -6.74 14.28 9.94
CA ILE A 141 -6.86 15.37 10.91
C ILE A 141 -8.24 15.37 11.58
N GLU A 142 -9.30 15.20 10.79
CA GLU A 142 -10.66 15.09 11.31
C GLU A 142 -10.84 13.89 12.25
N ARG A 143 -10.31 12.71 11.86
CA ARG A 143 -10.38 11.50 12.68
C ARG A 143 -9.64 11.64 14.00
N VAL A 144 -8.47 12.28 13.99
CA VAL A 144 -7.68 12.54 15.19
C VAL A 144 -8.49 13.40 16.17
N LYS A 145 -9.11 14.48 15.68
CA LYS A 145 -9.93 15.38 16.51
C LYS A 145 -11.18 14.71 17.07
N LYS A 146 -11.83 13.86 16.26
CA LYS A 146 -13.15 13.27 16.59
C LYS A 146 -13.05 12.06 17.52
N ASN A 147 -11.97 11.26 17.43
CA ASN A 147 -11.91 9.94 18.07
C ASN A 147 -11.09 9.93 19.37
N ASN A 148 -10.74 11.08 19.95
CA ASN A 148 -9.91 11.18 21.15
C ASN A 148 -8.62 10.34 21.03
N ILE A 149 -7.89 10.59 19.96
CA ILE A 149 -6.63 9.89 19.69
C ILE A 149 -5.50 10.55 20.50
N ASP A 150 -4.75 9.72 21.21
CA ASP A 150 -3.59 10.17 22.02
C ASP A 150 -2.28 10.09 21.23
N GLU A 151 -2.20 9.14 20.26
CA GLU A 151 -0.98 8.92 19.50
C GLU A 151 -1.26 8.64 18.02
N VAL A 152 -0.55 9.35 17.14
CA VAL A 152 -0.44 9.05 15.70
C VAL A 152 0.93 8.45 15.44
N ILE A 153 0.96 7.21 14.97
CA ILE A 153 2.17 6.47 14.63
C ILE A 153 2.36 6.50 13.12
N LEU A 154 3.43 7.14 12.66
CA LEU A 154 3.77 7.23 11.25
C LEU A 154 4.57 6.00 10.83
N ALA A 155 3.93 5.09 10.09
CA ALA A 155 4.52 3.89 9.51
C ALA A 155 4.71 4.08 7.99
N THR A 156 5.29 5.21 7.60
CA THR A 156 5.69 5.50 6.23
C THR A 156 7.04 4.87 5.91
N SER A 157 7.32 4.69 4.62
CA SER A 157 8.59 4.13 4.15
C SER A 157 9.80 4.99 4.58
N ALA A 158 10.97 4.36 4.60
CA ALA A 158 12.24 5.06 4.88
C ALA A 158 12.79 5.83 3.67
N THR A 159 12.04 5.88 2.55
CA THR A 159 12.39 6.64 1.35
C THR A 159 12.29 8.15 1.57
N VAL A 160 12.86 8.94 0.67
CA VAL A 160 12.75 10.41 0.71
C VAL A 160 11.29 10.85 0.71
N GLU A 161 10.47 10.24 -0.14
CA GLU A 161 9.03 10.53 -0.27
C GLU A 161 8.27 10.17 1.00
N GLY A 162 8.53 9.01 1.58
CA GLY A 162 7.90 8.58 2.83
C GLY A 162 8.29 9.48 4.01
N GLN A 163 9.54 9.91 4.08
CA GLN A 163 10.00 10.85 5.09
C GLN A 163 9.38 12.23 4.91
N THR A 164 9.34 12.75 3.68
CA THR A 164 8.69 14.03 3.36
C THR A 164 7.20 13.99 3.75
N THR A 165 6.53 12.88 3.45
CA THR A 165 5.13 12.66 3.84
C THR A 165 4.97 12.66 5.36
N ALA A 166 5.86 11.97 6.08
CA ALA A 166 5.84 11.97 7.54
C ALA A 166 6.01 13.37 8.14
N PHE A 167 6.95 14.16 7.64
CA PHE A 167 7.15 15.54 8.07
C PHE A 167 5.92 16.42 7.80
N TYR A 168 5.32 16.27 6.64
CA TYR A 168 4.11 17.02 6.30
C TYR A 168 2.95 16.70 7.25
N ILE A 169 2.74 15.41 7.57
CA ILE A 169 1.72 14.99 8.54
C ILE A 169 2.01 15.55 9.92
N GLN A 170 3.25 15.43 10.38
CA GLN A 170 3.67 15.97 11.66
C GLN A 170 3.42 17.48 11.75
N ASP A 171 3.76 18.23 10.70
CA ASP A 171 3.52 19.66 10.61
C ASP A 171 2.03 20.02 10.64
N SER A 172 1.21 19.26 9.92
CA SER A 172 -0.24 19.45 9.89
C SER A 172 -0.91 19.16 11.25
N LEU A 173 -0.29 18.35 12.09
CA LEU A 173 -0.80 18.01 13.42
C LEU A 173 -0.23 18.86 14.56
N LYS A 174 0.71 19.79 14.30
CA LYS A 174 1.38 20.61 15.34
C LYS A 174 0.43 21.35 16.28
N ASN A 175 -0.70 21.82 15.74
CA ASN A 175 -1.68 22.61 16.51
C ASN A 175 -2.69 21.74 17.26
N ILE A 176 -2.50 20.42 17.24
CA ILE A 176 -3.33 19.47 17.96
C ILE A 176 -2.46 18.89 19.08
N ASN A 177 -2.97 18.93 20.31
CA ASN A 177 -2.27 18.34 21.45
C ASN A 177 -2.30 16.80 21.38
N ILE A 178 -1.38 16.22 20.58
CA ILE A 178 -1.32 14.79 20.30
C ILE A 178 0.16 14.36 20.18
N LYS A 179 0.46 13.16 20.63
CA LYS A 179 1.76 12.55 20.40
C LYS A 179 1.87 12.07 18.96
N VAL A 180 2.87 12.52 18.22
CA VAL A 180 3.21 11.98 16.90
C VAL A 180 4.53 11.22 17.04
N SER A 181 4.50 9.95 16.68
CA SER A 181 5.67 9.07 16.68
C SER A 181 5.89 8.46 15.30
N LYS A 182 7.10 7.96 15.04
CA LYS A 182 7.47 7.30 13.79
C LYS A 182 8.12 5.96 14.11
N LEU A 183 7.94 4.97 13.23
CA LEU A 183 8.62 3.69 13.38
C LEU A 183 10.14 3.88 13.38
N ALA A 184 10.81 3.20 14.29
CA ALA A 184 12.26 3.26 14.42
C ALA A 184 12.94 2.71 13.16
N GLN A 185 14.08 3.30 12.83
CA GLN A 185 14.94 2.88 11.73
C GLN A 185 16.29 2.47 12.30
N GLY A 186 16.86 1.37 11.82
CA GLY A 186 18.14 0.89 12.31
C GLY A 186 18.45 -0.54 11.88
N LEU A 187 19.28 -1.23 12.64
CA LEU A 187 19.68 -2.60 12.38
C LEU A 187 18.47 -3.54 12.45
N PRO A 188 18.22 -4.37 11.43
CA PRO A 188 17.20 -5.39 11.50
C PRO A 188 17.59 -6.47 12.54
N VAL A 189 16.59 -7.02 13.22
CA VAL A 189 16.82 -8.11 14.16
C VAL A 189 17.38 -9.33 13.42
N GLY A 190 18.51 -9.86 13.88
CA GLY A 190 19.22 -10.95 13.23
C GLY A 190 20.07 -10.54 12.02
N GLY A 191 20.16 -9.24 11.72
CA GLY A 191 21.03 -8.74 10.65
C GLY A 191 22.48 -8.59 11.13
N GLU A 192 23.43 -8.97 10.26
CA GLU A 192 24.87 -8.79 10.46
C GLU A 192 25.30 -7.45 9.87
N ILE A 193 26.19 -6.72 10.58
CA ILE A 193 26.63 -5.37 10.18
C ILE A 193 27.28 -5.37 8.80
N GLU A 194 28.05 -6.40 8.48
CA GLU A 194 28.77 -6.51 7.20
C GLU A 194 27.85 -6.63 5.97
N ASN A 195 26.60 -7.03 6.18
CA ASN A 195 25.61 -7.22 5.11
C ASN A 195 24.67 -6.01 4.93
N LEU A 196 24.92 -4.91 5.65
CA LEU A 196 24.06 -3.73 5.61
C LEU A 196 24.58 -2.66 4.67
N ASP A 197 23.66 -1.95 4.04
CA ASP A 197 23.98 -0.78 3.24
C ASP A 197 24.32 0.43 4.11
N ASP A 198 25.06 1.39 3.54
CA ASP A 198 25.48 2.61 4.24
C ASP A 198 24.32 3.43 4.80
N GLY A 199 23.18 3.48 4.12
CA GLY A 199 21.99 4.23 4.56
C GLY A 199 21.40 3.64 5.83
N THR A 200 21.33 2.31 5.92
CA THR A 200 20.89 1.59 7.11
C THR A 200 21.87 1.81 8.27
N LEU A 201 23.17 1.75 8.02
CA LEU A 201 24.19 2.01 9.05
C LEU A 201 24.10 3.45 9.57
N ILE A 202 24.01 4.44 8.70
CA ILE A 202 23.83 5.86 9.09
C ILE A 202 22.58 6.03 9.96
N SER A 203 21.46 5.40 9.59
CA SER A 203 20.22 5.45 10.36
C SER A 203 20.37 4.81 11.74
N ALA A 204 21.05 3.66 11.82
CA ALA A 204 21.32 2.98 13.09
C ALA A 204 22.17 3.83 14.02
N PHE A 205 23.24 4.47 13.51
CA PHE A 205 24.07 5.39 14.30
C PHE A 205 23.31 6.62 14.75
N LYS A 206 22.46 7.20 13.91
CA LYS A 206 21.64 8.38 14.28
C LYS A 206 20.63 8.05 15.36
N ASN A 207 20.02 6.87 15.29
CA ASN A 207 18.95 6.43 16.19
C ASN A 207 19.45 5.57 17.37
N ARG A 208 20.77 5.51 17.60
CA ARG A 208 21.35 4.73 18.70
C ARG A 208 20.81 5.19 20.05
N LYS A 209 20.52 4.22 20.92
CA LYS A 209 20.06 4.47 22.28
C LYS A 209 21.16 4.11 23.29
N GLY A 210 21.21 4.83 24.41
CA GLY A 210 22.06 4.48 25.53
C GLY A 210 21.60 3.15 26.16
N LEU A 211 22.55 2.31 26.59
CA LEU A 211 22.24 1.04 27.25
C LEU A 211 21.80 1.21 28.72
N ASN A 212 21.97 2.41 29.28
CA ASN A 212 21.67 2.69 30.70
C ASN A 212 20.22 3.12 30.96
N SER A 213 19.37 3.17 29.97
CA SER A 213 17.93 3.40 30.18
C SER A 213 17.26 2.08 30.49
N GLY A 214 17.33 1.70 31.75
CA GLY A 214 16.40 0.73 32.30
C GLY A 214 14.98 1.26 32.13
N SER A 215 14.12 0.39 31.72
CA SER A 215 12.65 0.41 31.84
C SER A 215 11.94 1.76 31.75
N ASP A 216 11.23 1.96 30.64
CA ASP A 216 9.89 2.52 30.70
C ASP A 216 8.95 1.67 29.83
#